data_5f244f64b615981db168811000256057
#
_entry.id   5f244f64b615981db168811000256057
#
_cell.length_a   1.000
_cell.length_b   1.000
_cell.length_c   1.000
_cell.angle_alpha   90.00
_cell.angle_beta   90.00
_cell.angle_gamma   90.00
#
_symmetry.space_group_name_H-M   'P 1'
#
loop_
_entity.id
_entity.type
_entity.pdbx_description
1 polymer ?
#
loop_
_entity_poly.entity_id
_entity_poly.type
_entity_poly.pdbx_seq_one_letter_code
_entity_poly.pdbx_strand_id
1 'polypeptide(L)'
;MCGSAFLFLIVKNPVRYIIFGAFAIVAFAAVARSGKSHAGAIADSLELNLAELFGPPAPKDYIVLGGDTIRFDFDAMIGHKALTERDYAEVARELGVETAAIKAVVEIETGRAHRGFNPDGTPVINFDLAIFRKMARKNGVNLSRYSRSHPAVFRRPDIAAHGSQQAAEHAVYTSAADIDELTAIEGTFWGMFQIGGFNWRMTGASSPTEFVARMSANERQQLELFAGFIRRSGLLKYLQAKNWSAFARGYNGPSYAARGYHTRLAKAYNKYKKQG
;
A
#
# COMPACT_ATOMS: atom_id res chain seq x y z
N MET A 1 20.04 -31.35 -23.28
CA MET A 1 20.11 -31.20 -21.83
C MET A 1 20.78 -29.87 -21.55
N CYS A 2 19.99 -28.85 -21.34
CA CYS A 2 20.46 -27.48 -21.04
C CYS A 2 19.89 -27.11 -19.67
N GLY A 3 20.80 -27.12 -18.66
CA GLY A 3 20.43 -26.79 -17.29
C GLY A 3 20.25 -25.29 -17.13
N SER A 4 19.04 -24.87 -16.79
CA SER A 4 18.73 -23.50 -16.40
C SER A 4 19.22 -23.28 -14.97
N ALA A 5 20.31 -22.55 -14.80
CA ALA A 5 20.76 -22.05 -13.51
C ALA A 5 19.85 -20.88 -13.11
N PHE A 6 18.95 -21.10 -12.18
CA PHE A 6 18.21 -20.03 -11.50
C PHE A 6 19.15 -19.39 -10.47
N LEU A 7 19.55 -18.15 -10.74
CA LEU A 7 20.27 -17.32 -9.77
C LEU A 7 19.26 -16.72 -8.80
N PHE A 8 19.16 -17.30 -7.59
CA PHE A 8 18.40 -16.72 -6.50
C PHE A 8 19.19 -15.57 -5.88
N LEU A 9 18.82 -14.34 -6.23
CA LEU A 9 19.30 -13.16 -5.51
C LEU A 9 18.39 -12.92 -4.29
N ILE A 10 18.88 -13.22 -3.09
CA ILE A 10 18.19 -12.92 -1.84
C ILE A 10 18.33 -11.42 -1.57
N VAL A 11 17.31 -10.64 -1.89
CA VAL A 11 17.25 -9.21 -1.57
C VAL A 11 16.41 -9.02 -0.32
N LYS A 12 17.03 -8.55 0.77
CA LYS A 12 16.43 -8.42 2.12
C LYS A 12 15.39 -7.28 2.30
N ASN A 13 14.89 -6.66 1.21
CA ASN A 13 13.95 -5.55 1.35
C ASN A 13 12.82 -5.64 0.30
N PRO A 14 11.54 -5.83 0.70
CA PRO A 14 10.41 -6.03 -0.21
C PRO A 14 10.14 -4.83 -1.13
N VAL A 15 10.50 -3.61 -0.73
CA VAL A 15 10.38 -2.41 -1.59
C VAL A 15 11.29 -2.51 -2.81
N ARG A 16 12.44 -3.17 -2.69
CA ARG A 16 13.34 -3.42 -3.83
C ARG A 16 12.78 -4.44 -4.83
N TYR A 17 11.95 -5.39 -4.39
CA TYR A 17 11.32 -6.37 -5.29
C TYR A 17 10.32 -5.72 -6.26
N ILE A 18 9.56 -4.71 -5.81
CA ILE A 18 8.57 -4.02 -6.66
C ILE A 18 9.29 -3.22 -7.76
N ILE A 19 10.39 -2.55 -7.42
CA ILE A 19 11.20 -1.79 -8.38
C ILE A 19 11.89 -2.76 -9.36
N PHE A 20 12.49 -3.86 -8.87
CA PHE A 20 13.12 -4.86 -9.72
C PHE A 20 12.12 -5.68 -10.53
N GLY A 21 10.93 -5.97 -10.01
CA GLY A 21 9.87 -6.67 -10.74
C GLY A 21 9.39 -5.88 -11.96
N ALA A 22 9.17 -4.58 -11.83
CA ALA A 22 8.80 -3.70 -12.94
C ALA A 22 9.93 -3.58 -13.98
N PHE A 23 11.19 -3.47 -13.54
CA PHE A 23 12.35 -3.45 -14.44
C PHE A 23 12.59 -4.79 -15.13
N ALA A 24 12.40 -5.92 -14.45
CA ALA A 24 12.54 -7.24 -15.03
C ALA A 24 11.48 -7.49 -16.12
N ILE A 25 10.25 -7.04 -15.93
CA ILE A 25 9.17 -7.17 -16.93
C ILE A 25 9.47 -6.32 -18.17
N VAL A 26 9.97 -5.10 -18.00
CA VAL A 26 10.33 -4.20 -19.11
C VAL A 26 11.54 -4.75 -19.87
N ALA A 27 12.58 -5.25 -19.18
CA ALA A 27 13.74 -5.87 -19.80
C ALA A 27 13.38 -7.17 -20.53
N PHE A 28 12.49 -8.01 -19.97
CA PHE A 28 12.03 -9.24 -20.60
C PHE A 28 11.18 -8.98 -21.86
N ALA A 29 10.35 -7.95 -21.85
CA ALA A 29 9.56 -7.55 -23.03
C ALA A 29 10.47 -7.02 -24.17
N ALA A 30 11.55 -6.32 -23.84
CA ALA A 30 12.53 -5.83 -24.81
C ALA A 30 13.34 -6.98 -25.43
N VAL A 31 13.78 -7.97 -24.61
CA VAL A 31 14.50 -9.14 -25.09
C VAL A 31 13.63 -10.06 -25.95
N ALA A 32 12.36 -10.24 -25.57
CA ALA A 32 11.41 -11.06 -26.36
C ALA A 32 11.08 -10.46 -27.74
N ARG A 33 11.16 -9.13 -27.89
CA ARG A 33 10.94 -8.45 -29.18
C ARG A 33 12.17 -8.38 -30.08
N SER A 34 13.38 -8.37 -29.52
CA SER A 34 14.60 -8.12 -30.31
C SER A 34 15.20 -9.36 -30.97
N GLY A 35 14.84 -10.57 -30.57
CA GLY A 35 15.29 -11.83 -31.21
C GLY A 35 16.80 -12.04 -31.28
N LYS A 36 17.62 -11.24 -30.59
CA LYS A 36 19.09 -11.31 -30.61
C LYS A 36 19.67 -11.50 -29.22
N SER A 37 20.46 -12.57 -29.11
CA SER A 37 21.22 -12.92 -27.89
C SER A 37 22.46 -12.02 -27.72
N HIS A 38 22.31 -10.88 -27.08
CA HIS A 38 23.43 -10.03 -26.64
C HIS A 38 23.21 -9.56 -25.22
N ALA A 39 23.32 -10.49 -24.28
CA ALA A 39 23.15 -10.19 -22.84
C ALA A 39 24.17 -9.16 -22.30
N GLY A 40 25.39 -9.09 -22.86
CA GLY A 40 26.41 -8.13 -22.45
C GLY A 40 26.10 -6.68 -22.83
N ALA A 41 25.68 -6.46 -24.07
CA ALA A 41 25.39 -5.11 -24.58
C ALA A 41 24.14 -4.48 -23.92
N ILE A 42 23.22 -5.31 -23.39
CA ILE A 42 22.03 -4.86 -22.67
C ILE A 42 22.40 -4.45 -21.23
N ALA A 43 23.34 -5.14 -20.58
CA ALA A 43 23.80 -4.78 -19.24
C ALA A 43 24.51 -3.42 -19.24
N ASP A 44 25.40 -3.18 -20.20
CA ASP A 44 26.12 -1.91 -20.32
C ASP A 44 25.19 -0.72 -20.68
N SER A 45 24.17 -0.97 -21.51
CA SER A 45 23.17 0.07 -21.82
C SER A 45 22.20 0.35 -20.68
N LEU A 46 21.92 -0.65 -19.82
CA LEU A 46 21.11 -0.49 -18.61
C LEU A 46 21.87 0.27 -17.51
N GLU A 47 23.18 0.03 -17.32
CA GLU A 47 23.99 0.79 -16.35
C GLU A 47 24.16 2.26 -16.77
N LEU A 48 24.37 2.54 -18.06
CA LEU A 48 24.43 3.90 -18.60
C LEU A 48 23.10 4.66 -18.43
N ASN A 49 21.98 3.99 -18.68
CA ASN A 49 20.66 4.60 -18.50
C ASN A 49 20.26 4.76 -17.03
N LEU A 50 20.70 3.90 -16.14
CA LEU A 50 20.48 4.08 -14.70
C LEU A 50 21.23 5.30 -14.15
N ALA A 51 22.43 5.59 -14.62
CA ALA A 51 23.18 6.79 -14.24
C ALA A 51 22.53 8.09 -14.76
N GLU A 52 21.91 8.06 -15.96
CA GLU A 52 21.11 9.17 -16.48
C GLU A 52 19.76 9.33 -15.77
N LEU A 53 19.16 8.24 -15.28
CA LEU A 53 17.88 8.26 -14.56
C LEU A 53 18.01 8.77 -13.12
N PHE A 54 19.17 8.64 -12.48
CA PHE A 54 19.39 9.00 -11.07
C PHE A 54 20.35 10.17 -10.84
N GLY A 55 20.89 10.79 -11.91
CA GLY A 55 21.71 12.00 -11.82
C GLY A 55 20.88 13.28 -12.00
N PRO A 56 21.29 14.43 -11.36
CA PRO A 56 20.64 15.71 -11.65
C PRO A 56 20.94 16.13 -13.10
N PRO A 57 19.98 16.27 -13.99
CA PRO A 57 18.72 17.00 -13.92
C PRO A 57 17.48 16.12 -13.96
N ALA A 58 16.32 16.73 -13.70
CA ALA A 58 15.02 16.12 -13.48
C ALA A 58 14.74 14.82 -14.26
N PRO A 59 14.13 13.81 -13.62
CA PRO A 59 13.83 12.52 -14.26
C PRO A 59 13.01 12.75 -15.52
N LYS A 60 13.41 12.11 -16.62
CA LYS A 60 12.62 12.14 -17.85
C LYS A 60 11.38 11.29 -17.63
N ASP A 61 10.20 11.85 -17.90
CA ASP A 61 8.90 11.14 -17.80
C ASP A 61 8.75 10.00 -18.83
N TYR A 62 9.85 9.58 -19.46
CA TYR A 62 9.84 8.55 -20.48
C TYR A 62 11.20 7.89 -20.64
N ILE A 63 11.18 6.63 -21.09
CA ILE A 63 12.36 5.94 -21.65
C ILE A 63 12.09 5.60 -23.12
N VAL A 64 13.15 5.53 -23.92
CA VAL A 64 13.10 5.07 -25.29
C VAL A 64 13.72 3.68 -25.38
N LEU A 65 12.92 2.68 -25.75
CA LEU A 65 13.36 1.29 -25.92
C LEU A 65 13.02 0.84 -27.34
N GLY A 66 14.05 0.51 -28.15
CA GLY A 66 13.85 -0.03 -29.50
C GLY A 66 13.12 0.91 -30.45
N GLY A 67 13.16 2.22 -30.23
CA GLY A 67 12.46 3.23 -31.02
C GLY A 67 11.08 3.62 -30.46
N ASP A 68 10.55 2.90 -29.50
CA ASP A 68 9.29 3.21 -28.84
C ASP A 68 9.53 4.11 -27.61
N THR A 69 8.76 5.17 -27.47
CA THR A 69 8.77 6.05 -26.29
C THR A 69 7.73 5.54 -25.29
N ILE A 70 8.22 5.02 -24.14
CA ILE A 70 7.37 4.61 -23.03
C ILE A 70 7.35 5.77 -22.02
N ARG A 71 6.18 6.36 -21.84
CA ARG A 71 5.98 7.41 -20.83
C ARG A 71 5.69 6.76 -19.48
N PHE A 72 6.36 7.26 -18.45
CA PHE A 72 6.08 6.92 -17.06
C PHE A 72 5.56 8.16 -16.37
N ASP A 73 4.55 7.99 -15.54
CA ASP A 73 4.30 8.92 -14.48
C ASP A 73 5.29 8.60 -13.35
N PHE A 74 6.48 9.19 -13.42
CA PHE A 74 7.55 8.96 -12.47
C PHE A 74 7.17 9.49 -11.07
N ASP A 75 6.37 10.57 -11.02
CA ASP A 75 5.77 11.08 -9.78
C ASP A 75 4.73 10.12 -9.21
N ALA A 76 4.02 9.35 -10.05
CA ALA A 76 3.18 8.26 -9.59
C ALA A 76 4.01 7.04 -9.12
N MET A 77 5.17 6.81 -9.69
CA MET A 77 6.04 5.66 -9.39
C MET A 77 6.98 5.87 -8.20
N ILE A 78 7.55 7.06 -8.06
CA ILE A 78 8.42 7.45 -6.93
C ILE A 78 7.70 8.44 -6.01
N GLY A 79 6.53 8.87 -6.42
CA GLY A 79 5.68 9.93 -5.98
C GLY A 79 5.85 10.37 -4.54
N HIS A 80 5.64 11.63 -4.30
CA HIS A 80 5.56 12.17 -2.95
C HIS A 80 4.83 11.17 -2.06
N LYS A 81 5.54 10.61 -1.07
CA LYS A 81 4.91 9.64 -0.16
C LYS A 81 3.73 10.27 0.57
N ALA A 82 3.73 11.59 0.74
CA ALA A 82 2.69 12.36 1.39
C ALA A 82 1.65 12.91 0.39
N LEU A 83 0.38 13.00 0.84
CA LEU A 83 -0.72 13.58 0.07
C LEU A 83 -0.52 15.08 -0.19
N THR A 84 -0.80 15.50 -1.42
CA THR A 84 -0.82 16.90 -1.86
C THR A 84 -2.26 17.45 -1.91
N GLU A 85 -2.41 18.77 -2.00
CA GLU A 85 -3.72 19.40 -2.20
C GLU A 85 -4.42 18.92 -3.48
N ARG A 86 -3.64 18.63 -4.53
CA ARG A 86 -4.15 18.07 -5.78
C ARG A 86 -4.75 16.69 -5.58
N ASP A 87 -4.11 15.82 -4.79
CA ASP A 87 -4.60 14.47 -4.51
C ASP A 87 -5.97 14.50 -3.81
N TYR A 88 -6.11 15.39 -2.82
CA TYR A 88 -7.40 15.59 -2.15
C TYR A 88 -8.49 16.06 -3.12
N ALA A 89 -8.18 17.04 -3.97
CA ALA A 89 -9.14 17.61 -4.91
C ALA A 89 -9.57 16.58 -5.97
N GLU A 90 -8.65 15.79 -6.50
CA GLU A 90 -8.94 14.76 -7.50
C GLU A 90 -9.82 13.65 -6.94
N VAL A 91 -9.49 13.08 -5.77
CA VAL A 91 -10.29 12.04 -5.13
C VAL A 91 -11.67 12.58 -4.71
N ALA A 92 -11.73 13.82 -4.22
CA ALA A 92 -13.01 14.47 -3.89
C ALA A 92 -13.92 14.57 -5.12
N ARG A 93 -13.38 15.02 -6.26
CA ARG A 93 -14.09 15.08 -7.54
C ARG A 93 -14.59 13.71 -8.00
N GLU A 94 -13.77 12.68 -7.92
CA GLU A 94 -14.13 11.31 -8.28
C GLU A 94 -15.25 10.73 -7.43
N LEU A 95 -15.32 11.13 -6.16
CA LEU A 95 -16.36 10.71 -5.22
C LEU A 95 -17.58 11.62 -5.24
N GLY A 96 -17.54 12.76 -5.97
CA GLY A 96 -18.61 13.75 -5.97
C GLY A 96 -18.84 14.37 -4.59
N VAL A 97 -17.75 14.69 -3.87
CA VAL A 97 -17.78 15.33 -2.54
C VAL A 97 -16.90 16.58 -2.53
N GLU A 98 -17.07 17.41 -1.51
CA GLU A 98 -16.19 18.57 -1.32
C GLU A 98 -14.78 18.13 -0.87
N THR A 99 -13.73 18.81 -1.35
CA THR A 99 -12.34 18.54 -0.93
C THR A 99 -12.19 18.62 0.59
N ALA A 100 -12.89 19.57 1.24
CA ALA A 100 -12.93 19.70 2.70
C ALA A 100 -13.44 18.43 3.40
N ALA A 101 -14.36 17.68 2.77
CA ALA A 101 -14.86 16.42 3.34
C ALA A 101 -13.80 15.32 3.31
N ILE A 102 -13.05 15.19 2.21
CA ILE A 102 -11.93 14.21 2.13
C ILE A 102 -10.83 14.57 3.12
N LYS A 103 -10.43 15.85 3.19
CA LYS A 103 -9.40 16.32 4.15
C LYS A 103 -9.83 16.05 5.59
N ALA A 104 -11.10 16.27 5.92
CA ALA A 104 -11.64 15.97 7.25
C ALA A 104 -11.58 14.48 7.59
N VAL A 105 -11.96 13.62 6.64
CA VAL A 105 -11.88 12.17 6.84
C VAL A 105 -10.42 11.73 7.03
N VAL A 106 -9.50 12.20 6.17
CA VAL A 106 -8.08 11.89 6.30
C VAL A 106 -7.55 12.33 7.67
N GLU A 107 -7.81 13.58 8.10
CA GLU A 107 -7.36 14.09 9.42
C GLU A 107 -7.84 13.21 10.59
N ILE A 108 -9.08 12.73 10.54
CA ILE A 108 -9.67 11.99 11.66
C ILE A 108 -9.25 10.51 11.65
N GLU A 109 -9.18 9.89 10.47
CA GLU A 109 -8.86 8.45 10.37
C GLU A 109 -7.35 8.18 10.49
N THR A 110 -6.51 9.11 10.06
CA THR A 110 -5.04 8.95 10.17
C THR A 110 -4.47 9.40 11.51
N GLY A 111 -5.29 10.04 12.36
CA GLY A 111 -4.89 10.50 13.68
C GLY A 111 -3.82 11.59 13.64
N ARG A 112 -3.03 11.70 14.73
CA ARG A 112 -1.98 12.74 14.83
C ARG A 112 -0.76 12.51 13.95
N ALA A 113 -0.51 11.26 13.56
CA ALA A 113 0.69 10.91 12.80
C ALA A 113 0.58 11.35 11.34
N HIS A 114 -0.65 11.37 10.76
CA HIS A 114 -0.93 11.69 9.34
C HIS A 114 0.05 11.03 8.37
N ARG A 115 0.45 9.78 8.65
CA ARG A 115 1.47 9.08 7.87
C ARG A 115 0.97 7.73 7.42
N GLY A 116 1.15 7.46 6.12
CA GLY A 116 0.95 6.15 5.53
C GLY A 116 2.20 5.28 5.56
N PHE A 117 3.36 5.89 5.86
CA PHE A 117 4.66 5.24 5.78
C PHE A 117 5.54 5.50 6.99
N ASN A 118 6.40 4.52 7.27
CA ASN A 118 7.47 4.61 8.24
C ASN A 118 8.67 5.39 7.64
N PRO A 119 9.64 5.86 8.47
CA PRO A 119 10.82 6.57 7.98
C PRO A 119 11.68 5.75 7.01
N ASP A 120 11.65 4.42 7.10
CA ASP A 120 12.37 3.49 6.20
C ASP A 120 11.64 3.26 4.87
N GLY A 121 10.46 3.87 4.69
CA GLY A 121 9.65 3.76 3.50
C GLY A 121 8.71 2.59 3.44
N THR A 122 8.63 1.76 4.47
CA THR A 122 7.61 0.71 4.57
C THR A 122 6.24 1.30 4.92
N PRO A 123 5.12 0.71 4.46
CA PRO A 123 3.80 1.17 4.86
C PRO A 123 3.59 0.95 6.36
N VAL A 124 2.83 1.84 7.00
CA VAL A 124 2.37 1.62 8.38
C VAL A 124 1.42 0.44 8.39
N ILE A 125 1.68 -0.54 9.26
CA ILE A 125 0.81 -1.71 9.42
C ILE A 125 0.47 -1.97 10.88
N ASN A 126 -0.57 -2.79 11.08
CA ASN A 126 -0.91 -3.37 12.38
C ASN A 126 -1.34 -4.82 12.16
N PHE A 127 -0.52 -5.76 12.58
CA PHE A 127 -0.82 -7.18 12.48
C PHE A 127 -1.77 -7.59 13.61
N ASP A 128 -2.94 -8.09 13.24
CA ASP A 128 -3.94 -8.55 14.22
C ASP A 128 -3.94 -10.08 14.31
N LEU A 129 -3.38 -10.59 15.39
CA LEU A 129 -3.28 -12.03 15.64
C LEU A 129 -4.66 -12.73 15.67
N ALA A 130 -5.71 -12.06 16.16
CA ALA A 130 -7.04 -12.65 16.21
C ALA A 130 -7.65 -12.74 14.80
N ILE A 131 -7.48 -11.69 14.00
CA ILE A 131 -7.90 -11.68 12.58
C ILE A 131 -7.07 -12.69 11.80
N PHE A 132 -5.74 -12.75 11.96
CA PHE A 132 -4.88 -13.72 11.30
C PHE A 132 -5.35 -15.17 11.58
N ARG A 133 -5.60 -15.51 12.84
CA ARG A 133 -6.13 -16.82 13.21
C ARG A 133 -7.51 -17.12 12.60
N LYS A 134 -8.37 -16.10 12.51
CA LYS A 134 -9.68 -16.22 11.85
C LYS A 134 -9.50 -16.48 10.36
N MET A 135 -8.62 -15.72 9.69
CA MET A 135 -8.35 -15.89 8.26
C MET A 135 -7.66 -17.20 7.95
N ALA A 136 -6.71 -17.65 8.80
CA ALA A 136 -6.09 -18.97 8.67
C ALA A 136 -7.12 -20.09 8.64
N ARG A 137 -8.09 -20.08 9.57
CA ARG A 137 -9.18 -21.06 9.55
C ARG A 137 -10.03 -21.00 8.28
N LYS A 138 -10.36 -19.77 7.83
CA LYS A 138 -11.12 -19.54 6.59
C LYS A 138 -10.38 -20.05 5.35
N ASN A 139 -9.05 -19.86 5.31
CA ASN A 139 -8.20 -20.22 4.19
C ASN A 139 -7.65 -21.65 4.28
N GLY A 140 -8.05 -22.43 5.28
CA GLY A 140 -7.63 -23.83 5.45
C GLY A 140 -6.19 -24.01 5.96
N VAL A 141 -5.59 -22.97 6.52
CA VAL A 141 -4.22 -22.99 7.05
C VAL A 141 -4.19 -23.53 8.47
N ASN A 142 -3.51 -24.66 8.67
CA ASN A 142 -3.34 -25.26 10.00
C ASN A 142 -2.14 -24.66 10.74
N LEU A 143 -2.40 -23.62 11.54
CA LEU A 143 -1.36 -22.89 12.26
C LEU A 143 -0.61 -23.75 13.30
N SER A 144 -1.19 -24.84 13.82
CA SER A 144 -0.51 -25.67 14.82
C SER A 144 0.80 -26.27 14.33
N ARG A 145 0.92 -26.48 13.02
CA ARG A 145 2.13 -27.03 12.37
C ARG A 145 3.31 -26.06 12.43
N TYR A 146 3.04 -24.78 12.63
CA TYR A 146 4.05 -23.69 12.55
C TYR A 146 4.44 -23.13 13.91
N SER A 147 3.89 -23.63 15.01
CA SER A 147 4.14 -23.09 16.37
C SER A 147 5.61 -23.11 16.80
N ARG A 148 6.40 -24.07 16.31
CA ARG A 148 7.84 -24.17 16.60
C ARG A 148 8.70 -23.35 15.64
N SER A 149 8.36 -23.35 14.34
CA SER A 149 9.16 -22.68 13.30
C SER A 149 8.87 -21.17 13.22
N HIS A 150 7.63 -20.75 13.54
CA HIS A 150 7.18 -19.37 13.44
C HIS A 150 6.58 -18.86 14.76
N PRO A 151 7.34 -18.88 15.87
CA PRO A 151 6.79 -18.52 17.19
C PRO A 151 6.30 -17.07 17.27
N ALA A 152 6.82 -16.17 16.43
CA ALA A 152 6.44 -14.75 16.39
C ALA A 152 4.94 -14.55 16.13
N VAL A 153 4.31 -15.36 15.25
CA VAL A 153 2.88 -15.23 14.90
C VAL A 153 1.92 -15.73 15.99
N PHE A 154 2.44 -16.20 17.13
CA PHE A 154 1.63 -16.66 18.26
C PHE A 154 1.74 -15.75 19.48
N ARG A 155 2.53 -14.67 19.39
CA ARG A 155 2.81 -13.72 20.46
C ARG A 155 2.50 -12.29 20.02
N ARG A 156 2.47 -11.38 20.97
CA ARG A 156 2.45 -9.93 20.65
C ARG A 156 3.78 -9.54 19.98
N PRO A 157 3.77 -8.52 19.11
CA PRO A 157 5.00 -7.99 18.51
C PRO A 157 6.03 -7.64 19.59
N ASP A 158 7.27 -8.08 19.39
CA ASP A 158 8.36 -7.86 20.36
C ASP A 158 9.10 -6.57 20.03
N ILE A 159 8.67 -5.48 20.64
CA ILE A 159 9.25 -4.14 20.44
C ILE A 159 10.70 -4.10 20.91
N ALA A 160 11.04 -4.80 21.99
CA ALA A 160 12.38 -4.78 22.55
C ALA A 160 13.39 -5.44 21.59
N ALA A 161 12.98 -6.53 20.92
CA ALA A 161 13.83 -7.22 19.95
C ALA A 161 13.98 -6.43 18.63
N HIS A 162 13.02 -5.57 18.27
CA HIS A 162 12.97 -4.91 16.95
C HIS A 162 13.15 -3.39 17.01
N GLY A 163 13.29 -2.79 18.18
CA GLY A 163 13.58 -1.37 18.38
C GLY A 163 12.39 -0.42 18.20
N SER A 164 11.32 -0.82 17.50
CA SER A 164 10.10 -0.02 17.36
C SER A 164 8.86 -0.90 17.20
N GLN A 165 7.69 -0.33 17.49
CA GLN A 165 6.40 -1.01 17.26
C GLN A 165 6.26 -1.43 15.80
N GLN A 166 6.54 -0.55 14.85
CA GLN A 166 6.37 -0.85 13.42
C GLN A 166 7.34 -1.91 12.93
N ALA A 167 8.60 -1.88 13.35
CA ALA A 167 9.56 -2.93 13.01
C ALA A 167 9.12 -4.31 13.56
N ALA A 168 8.56 -4.33 14.79
CA ALA A 168 8.02 -5.55 15.38
C ALA A 168 6.77 -6.05 14.63
N GLU A 169 5.86 -5.16 14.21
CA GLU A 169 4.68 -5.51 13.39
C GLU A 169 5.10 -6.12 12.04
N HIS A 170 6.05 -5.50 11.35
CA HIS A 170 6.59 -6.02 10.09
C HIS A 170 7.30 -7.36 10.26
N ALA A 171 8.03 -7.59 11.36
CA ALA A 171 8.66 -8.87 11.63
C ALA A 171 7.61 -9.99 11.83
N VAL A 172 6.52 -9.71 12.55
CA VAL A 172 5.42 -10.66 12.70
C VAL A 172 4.70 -10.91 11.39
N TYR A 173 4.41 -9.85 10.61
CA TYR A 173 3.83 -9.97 9.27
C TYR A 173 4.68 -10.86 8.35
N THR A 174 5.99 -10.63 8.29
CA THR A 174 6.92 -11.44 7.48
C THR A 174 6.87 -12.91 7.88
N SER A 175 6.93 -13.19 9.18
CA SER A 175 6.81 -14.56 9.70
C SER A 175 5.44 -15.19 9.39
N ALA A 176 4.37 -14.41 9.35
CA ALA A 176 3.05 -14.89 8.96
C ALA A 176 2.96 -15.15 7.45
N ALA A 177 3.59 -14.31 6.62
CA ALA A 177 3.63 -14.47 5.17
C ALA A 177 4.43 -15.70 4.74
N ASP A 178 5.47 -16.06 5.48
CA ASP A 178 6.21 -17.32 5.26
C ASP A 178 5.34 -18.58 5.49
N ILE A 179 4.28 -18.46 6.28
CA ILE A 179 3.30 -19.53 6.48
C ILE A 179 2.28 -19.55 5.33
N ASP A 180 1.65 -18.40 5.08
CA ASP A 180 0.68 -18.21 4.01
C ASP A 180 0.46 -16.71 3.75
N GLU A 181 0.89 -16.26 2.57
CA GLU A 181 0.90 -14.84 2.20
C GLU A 181 -0.52 -14.23 2.21
N LEU A 182 -1.50 -14.92 1.63
CA LEU A 182 -2.88 -14.44 1.61
C LEU A 182 -3.44 -14.24 3.01
N THR A 183 -3.21 -15.21 3.87
CA THR A 183 -3.68 -15.16 5.27
C THR A 183 -2.98 -14.04 6.05
N ALA A 184 -1.69 -13.80 5.82
CA ALA A 184 -0.95 -12.72 6.44
C ALA A 184 -1.47 -11.34 5.98
N ILE A 185 -1.70 -11.17 4.69
CA ILE A 185 -2.30 -9.95 4.13
C ILE A 185 -3.67 -9.70 4.77
N GLU A 186 -4.56 -10.72 4.78
CA GLU A 186 -5.89 -10.62 5.35
C GLU A 186 -5.89 -10.43 6.88
N GLY A 187 -4.82 -10.86 7.57
CA GLY A 187 -4.62 -10.69 9.02
C GLY A 187 -4.07 -9.34 9.45
N THR A 188 -3.77 -8.45 8.49
CA THR A 188 -3.06 -7.20 8.75
C THR A 188 -3.92 -6.00 8.36
N PHE A 189 -3.86 -4.92 9.15
CA PHE A 189 -4.38 -3.61 8.78
C PHE A 189 -3.27 -2.79 8.11
N TRP A 190 -3.63 -2.07 7.03
CA TRP A 190 -2.66 -1.48 6.11
C TRP A 190 -2.85 0.03 5.93
N GLY A 191 -1.71 0.74 5.85
CA GLY A 191 -1.61 2.12 5.46
C GLY A 191 -2.21 3.12 6.45
N MET A 192 -2.29 4.37 6.03
CA MET A 192 -2.77 5.47 6.86
C MET A 192 -4.23 5.30 7.33
N PHE A 193 -5.05 4.61 6.55
CA PHE A 193 -6.47 4.37 6.86
C PHE A 193 -6.71 3.07 7.63
N GLN A 194 -5.68 2.30 7.91
CA GLN A 194 -5.76 1.02 8.62
C GLN A 194 -6.84 0.09 8.03
N ILE A 195 -6.84 -0.05 6.70
CA ILE A 195 -7.79 -0.95 6.03
C ILE A 195 -7.36 -2.40 6.28
N GLY A 196 -8.24 -3.19 6.90
CA GLY A 196 -7.99 -4.62 7.08
C GLY A 196 -7.83 -5.32 5.73
N GLY A 197 -6.74 -6.07 5.57
CA GLY A 197 -6.45 -6.77 4.33
C GLY A 197 -7.56 -7.73 3.89
N PHE A 198 -8.34 -8.28 4.85
CA PHE A 198 -9.53 -9.07 4.54
C PHE A 198 -10.62 -8.32 3.73
N ASN A 199 -10.51 -6.99 3.63
CA ASN A 199 -11.37 -6.12 2.84
C ASN A 199 -10.78 -5.76 1.46
N TRP A 200 -9.69 -6.34 1.02
CA TRP A 200 -9.01 -5.96 -0.21
C TRP A 200 -9.95 -5.85 -1.42
N ARG A 201 -10.94 -6.76 -1.56
CA ARG A 201 -11.94 -6.72 -2.64
C ARG A 201 -12.81 -5.47 -2.59
N MET A 202 -13.09 -4.96 -1.39
CA MET A 202 -13.88 -3.76 -1.19
C MET A 202 -13.12 -2.49 -1.58
N THR A 203 -11.79 -2.53 -1.67
CA THR A 203 -10.99 -1.38 -2.10
C THR A 203 -10.95 -1.19 -3.62
N GLY A 204 -11.29 -2.25 -4.37
CA GLY A 204 -11.20 -2.27 -5.81
C GLY A 204 -9.90 -2.82 -6.37
N ALA A 205 -9.02 -3.30 -5.53
CA ALA A 205 -7.88 -4.08 -5.95
C ALA A 205 -8.35 -5.40 -6.61
N SER A 206 -7.64 -5.86 -7.63
CA SER A 206 -7.95 -7.10 -8.36
C SER A 206 -7.43 -8.34 -7.64
N SER A 207 -6.43 -8.14 -6.76
CA SER A 207 -5.82 -9.21 -5.97
C SER A 207 -5.32 -8.70 -4.62
N PRO A 208 -5.07 -9.61 -3.64
CA PRO A 208 -4.41 -9.24 -2.38
C PRO A 208 -3.03 -8.64 -2.62
N THR A 209 -2.28 -9.18 -3.57
CA THR A 209 -0.94 -8.70 -3.93
C THR A 209 -0.98 -7.29 -4.52
N GLU A 210 -1.94 -6.99 -5.42
CA GLU A 210 -2.15 -5.61 -5.89
C GLU A 210 -2.51 -4.67 -4.75
N PHE A 211 -3.40 -5.10 -3.84
CA PHE A 211 -3.74 -4.30 -2.67
C PHE A 211 -2.49 -3.91 -1.86
N VAL A 212 -1.61 -4.89 -1.56
CA VAL A 212 -0.37 -4.61 -0.82
C VAL A 212 0.58 -3.75 -1.63
N ALA A 213 0.73 -3.99 -2.94
CA ALA A 213 1.57 -3.17 -3.81
C ALA A 213 1.14 -1.70 -3.79
N ARG A 214 -0.16 -1.43 -3.91
CA ARG A 214 -0.72 -0.07 -3.83
C ARG A 214 -0.60 0.54 -2.44
N MET A 215 -0.83 -0.23 -1.38
CA MET A 215 -0.60 0.22 0.01
C MET A 215 0.86 0.57 0.28
N SER A 216 1.79 -0.05 -0.46
CA SER A 216 3.24 0.15 -0.32
C SER A 216 3.81 1.20 -1.27
N ALA A 217 3.04 1.72 -2.23
CA ALA A 217 3.50 2.66 -3.23
C ALA A 217 3.62 4.08 -2.67
N ASN A 218 2.51 4.74 -2.38
CA ASN A 218 2.44 6.09 -1.85
C ASN A 218 1.08 6.37 -1.17
N GLU A 219 0.95 7.50 -0.48
CA GLU A 219 -0.29 7.86 0.23
C GLU A 219 -1.46 8.15 -0.72
N ARG A 220 -1.21 8.57 -1.97
CA ARG A 220 -2.26 8.72 -2.98
C ARG A 220 -2.90 7.36 -3.30
N GLN A 221 -2.12 6.31 -3.49
CA GLN A 221 -2.64 4.97 -3.73
C GLN A 221 -3.42 4.44 -2.51
N GLN A 222 -2.96 4.74 -1.28
CA GLN A 222 -3.70 4.41 -0.07
C GLN A 222 -5.05 5.14 -0.01
N LEU A 223 -5.09 6.44 -0.40
CA LEU A 223 -6.32 7.23 -0.46
C LEU A 223 -7.30 6.70 -1.53
N GLU A 224 -6.81 6.28 -2.69
CA GLU A 224 -7.65 5.67 -3.72
C GLU A 224 -8.27 4.33 -3.29
N LEU A 225 -7.48 3.48 -2.63
CA LEU A 225 -7.99 2.23 -2.05
C LEU A 225 -9.06 2.50 -0.99
N PHE A 226 -8.86 3.52 -0.17
CA PHE A 226 -9.85 3.98 0.80
C PHE A 226 -11.12 4.52 0.12
N ALA A 227 -10.99 5.33 -0.93
CA ALA A 227 -12.11 5.81 -1.74
C ALA A 227 -12.91 4.65 -2.36
N GLY A 228 -12.21 3.65 -2.89
CA GLY A 228 -12.80 2.40 -3.37
C GLY A 228 -13.60 1.68 -2.28
N PHE A 229 -13.02 1.57 -1.09
CA PHE A 229 -13.68 0.97 0.08
C PHE A 229 -14.96 1.73 0.48
N ILE A 230 -14.90 3.06 0.61
CA ILE A 230 -16.08 3.88 0.93
C ILE A 230 -17.20 3.69 -0.10
N ARG A 231 -16.84 3.66 -1.38
CA ARG A 231 -17.81 3.48 -2.47
C ARG A 231 -18.51 2.12 -2.38
N ARG A 232 -17.74 1.04 -2.27
CA ARG A 232 -18.26 -0.32 -2.29
C ARG A 232 -18.93 -0.75 -0.98
N SER A 233 -18.56 -0.16 0.14
CA SER A 233 -19.23 -0.38 1.43
C SER A 233 -20.53 0.40 1.59
N GLY A 234 -20.91 1.24 0.61
CA GLY A 234 -22.12 2.06 0.65
C GLY A 234 -22.02 3.27 1.59
N LEU A 235 -20.80 3.62 2.04
CA LEU A 235 -20.57 4.77 2.94
C LEU A 235 -20.55 6.09 2.18
N LEU A 236 -20.32 6.08 0.86
CA LEU A 236 -20.19 7.28 0.04
C LEU A 236 -21.43 8.19 0.17
N LYS A 237 -22.63 7.64 0.17
CA LYS A 237 -23.87 8.41 0.33
C LYS A 237 -23.91 9.25 1.62
N TYR A 238 -23.33 8.75 2.70
CA TYR A 238 -23.27 9.47 3.96
C TYR A 238 -22.24 10.60 3.93
N LEU A 239 -21.13 10.38 3.24
CA LEU A 239 -20.10 11.39 3.02
C LEU A 239 -20.62 12.53 2.12
N GLN A 240 -21.31 12.20 1.02
CA GLN A 240 -21.96 13.16 0.13
C GLN A 240 -23.02 14.00 0.85
N ALA A 241 -23.83 13.37 1.69
CA ALA A 241 -24.85 14.03 2.52
C ALA A 241 -24.29 14.77 3.75
N LYS A 242 -22.96 14.66 4.00
CA LYS A 242 -22.31 15.17 5.24
C LYS A 242 -22.97 14.63 6.51
N ASN A 243 -23.52 13.42 6.43
CA ASN A 243 -24.08 12.72 7.57
C ASN A 243 -22.95 12.02 8.35
N TRP A 244 -22.23 12.83 9.12
CA TRP A 244 -21.04 12.38 9.86
C TRP A 244 -21.32 11.25 10.85
N SER A 245 -22.52 11.24 11.46
CA SER A 245 -22.92 10.18 12.38
C SER A 245 -23.10 8.84 11.68
N ALA A 246 -23.80 8.81 10.56
CA ALA A 246 -24.01 7.60 9.78
C ALA A 246 -22.69 7.11 9.15
N PHE A 247 -21.86 8.04 8.64
CA PHE A 247 -20.53 7.71 8.12
C PHE A 247 -19.64 7.11 9.21
N ALA A 248 -19.48 7.79 10.35
CA ALA A 248 -18.65 7.32 11.47
C ALA A 248 -19.15 6.00 12.04
N ARG A 249 -20.46 5.79 12.13
CA ARG A 249 -21.05 4.51 12.58
C ARG A 249 -20.70 3.37 11.61
N GLY A 250 -20.81 3.62 10.31
CA GLY A 250 -20.53 2.61 9.28
C GLY A 250 -19.05 2.27 9.18
N TYR A 251 -18.17 3.25 9.35
CA TYR A 251 -16.73 3.07 9.25
C TYR A 251 -16.10 2.56 10.56
N ASN A 252 -16.39 3.24 11.68
CA ASN A 252 -15.75 2.97 12.99
C ASN A 252 -16.55 2.02 13.90
N GLY A 253 -17.71 1.54 13.43
CA GLY A 253 -18.59 0.66 14.19
C GLY A 253 -19.40 1.35 15.29
N PRO A 254 -20.12 0.58 16.12
CA PRO A 254 -21.13 1.12 17.06
C PRO A 254 -20.58 2.06 18.14
N SER A 255 -19.31 1.92 18.50
CA SER A 255 -18.65 2.75 19.51
C SER A 255 -18.24 4.14 19.03
N TYR A 256 -18.55 4.53 17.79
CA TYR A 256 -18.13 5.80 17.19
C TYR A 256 -18.54 7.03 18.00
N ALA A 257 -19.73 7.00 18.58
CA ALA A 257 -20.30 8.12 19.35
C ALA A 257 -19.52 8.36 20.66
N ALA A 258 -19.21 7.30 21.39
CA ALA A 258 -18.42 7.39 22.62
C ALA A 258 -17.01 7.93 22.37
N ARG A 259 -16.45 7.69 21.17
CA ARG A 259 -15.14 8.21 20.74
C ARG A 259 -15.23 9.59 20.08
N GLY A 260 -16.42 10.17 19.92
CA GLY A 260 -16.64 11.48 19.34
C GLY A 260 -16.26 11.59 17.86
N TYR A 261 -16.20 10.49 17.09
CA TYR A 261 -15.79 10.50 15.69
C TYR A 261 -16.61 11.45 14.83
N HIS A 262 -17.93 11.42 14.96
CA HIS A 262 -18.85 12.26 14.19
C HIS A 262 -18.67 13.76 14.45
N THR A 263 -18.47 14.15 15.72
CA THR A 263 -18.24 15.55 16.09
C THR A 263 -16.88 16.05 15.64
N ARG A 264 -15.87 15.20 15.70
CA ARG A 264 -14.52 15.49 15.19
C ARG A 264 -14.51 15.65 13.67
N LEU A 265 -15.21 14.79 12.92
CA LEU A 265 -15.38 14.90 11.47
C LEU A 265 -16.07 16.21 11.08
N ALA A 266 -17.19 16.56 11.74
CA ALA A 266 -17.89 17.81 11.50
C ALA A 266 -16.99 19.04 11.77
N LYS A 267 -16.23 19.01 12.87
CA LYS A 267 -15.28 20.09 13.21
C LYS A 267 -14.17 20.21 12.17
N ALA A 268 -13.56 19.11 11.77
CA ALA A 268 -12.50 19.09 10.77
C ALA A 268 -13.02 19.57 9.41
N TYR A 269 -14.20 19.12 8.98
CA TYR A 269 -14.82 19.60 7.76
C TYR A 269 -15.02 21.13 7.78
N ASN A 270 -15.59 21.68 8.84
CA ASN A 270 -15.80 23.12 8.97
C ASN A 270 -14.49 23.91 8.98
N LYS A 271 -13.41 23.35 9.56
CA LYS A 271 -12.06 23.92 9.50
C LYS A 271 -11.57 24.04 8.05
N TYR A 272 -11.61 22.93 7.29
CA TYR A 272 -11.12 22.91 5.91
C TYR A 272 -12.01 23.70 4.94
N LYS A 273 -13.32 23.75 5.18
CA LYS A 273 -14.22 24.56 4.35
C LYS A 273 -13.97 26.07 4.46
N LYS A 274 -13.40 26.55 5.57
CA LYS A 274 -13.03 27.96 5.75
C LYS A 274 -11.67 28.31 5.13
N GLN A 275 -10.88 27.31 4.78
CA GLN A 275 -9.52 27.48 4.24
C GLN A 275 -9.46 27.43 2.71
N GLY A 276 -10.48 26.95 2.04
CA GLY A 276 -10.65 26.90 0.60
C GLY A 276 -11.91 27.56 0.16
#